data_afd2add28f66e5199fc2580f33a97fc0
#
_entry.id   afd2add28f66e5199fc2580f33a97fc0
#
_cell.length_a   1.000
_cell.length_b   1.000
_cell.length_c   1.000
_cell.angle_alpha   90.00
_cell.angle_beta   90.00
_cell.angle_gamma   90.00
#
_symmetry.space_group_name_H-M   'P 1'
#
loop_
_entity.id
_entity.type
_entity.pdbx_description
1 polymer ?
#
loop_
_entity_poly.entity_id
_entity_poly.type
_entity_poly.pdbx_seq_one_letter_code
_entity_poly.pdbx_strand_id
1 'polypeptide(L)'
;MRKTAKRTSHSPVKPANAQTDKHPITEEKILQNLREILAYIGDDPAREGLLETPKRIVRSWQKLFGGYKMKPQDVLKTFTEGSCEEMVVLKDIEFYSTCEHHLQPFFGTISIGYLPKGRVLGISKLARLVEVYARRLQIQEKLVAQIADSLMETLQPYG
;
A
#
# COMPACT_ATOMS: atom_id res chain seq x y z
N MET A 1 30.19 -25.77 12.65
CA MET A 1 30.08 -25.34 11.24
C MET A 1 28.72 -24.66 11.05
N ARG A 2 28.69 -23.34 11.01
CA ARG A 2 27.45 -22.55 10.75
C ARG A 2 27.28 -22.40 9.25
N LYS A 3 26.21 -22.97 8.69
CA LYS A 3 25.86 -22.78 7.28
C LYS A 3 25.29 -21.36 7.11
N THR A 4 26.04 -20.50 6.40
CA THR A 4 25.58 -19.19 5.96
C THR A 4 24.47 -19.36 4.93
N ALA A 5 23.27 -18.93 5.27
CA ALA A 5 22.16 -18.88 4.33
C ALA A 5 22.48 -17.86 3.22
N LYS A 6 22.48 -18.30 1.96
CA LYS A 6 22.62 -17.44 0.79
C LYS A 6 21.41 -16.49 0.72
N ARG A 7 21.69 -15.20 0.83
CA ARG A 7 20.74 -14.13 0.52
C ARG A 7 20.36 -14.24 -0.95
N THR A 8 19.11 -14.60 -1.26
CA THR A 8 18.56 -14.49 -2.60
C THR A 8 18.41 -13.02 -2.92
N SER A 9 19.12 -12.56 -3.95
CA SER A 9 19.01 -11.20 -4.47
C SER A 9 17.61 -11.03 -5.09
N HIS A 10 16.72 -10.33 -4.41
CA HIS A 10 15.47 -9.87 -5.02
C HIS A 10 15.83 -8.72 -5.99
N SER A 11 15.50 -8.92 -7.25
CA SER A 11 15.57 -7.82 -8.23
C SER A 11 14.59 -6.72 -7.81
N PRO A 12 14.99 -5.43 -7.84
CA PRO A 12 14.11 -4.34 -7.45
C PRO A 12 12.86 -4.33 -8.34
N VAL A 13 11.69 -4.38 -7.72
CA VAL A 13 10.41 -4.22 -8.40
C VAL A 13 10.38 -2.80 -8.97
N LYS A 14 10.50 -2.68 -10.30
CA LYS A 14 10.39 -1.39 -10.99
C LYS A 14 9.06 -0.73 -10.61
N PRO A 15 9.06 0.58 -10.27
CA PRO A 15 7.80 1.29 -10.07
C PRO A 15 6.99 1.23 -11.36
N ALA A 16 5.73 0.85 -11.25
CA ALA A 16 4.78 0.85 -12.35
C ALA A 16 4.45 2.30 -12.74
N ASN A 17 5.37 2.96 -13.44
CA ASN A 17 5.16 4.25 -14.09
C ASN A 17 5.15 3.98 -15.60
N ALA A 18 4.18 3.21 -16.06
CA ALA A 18 3.84 3.18 -17.46
C ALA A 18 2.79 4.26 -17.70
N GLN A 19 3.22 5.43 -18.10
CA GLN A 19 2.40 6.34 -18.91
C GLN A 19 2.04 5.57 -20.18
N THR A 20 0.90 4.90 -20.13
CA THR A 20 0.28 4.41 -21.36
C THR A 20 -0.49 5.60 -21.93
N ASP A 21 -0.11 6.08 -23.12
CA ASP A 21 -0.94 6.90 -24.02
C ASP A 21 -2.20 6.11 -24.39
N LYS A 22 -3.09 5.98 -23.46
CA LYS A 22 -4.45 5.42 -23.66
C LYS A 22 -5.40 6.58 -23.48
N HIS A 23 -6.35 6.70 -24.41
CA HIS A 23 -7.47 7.63 -24.31
C HIS A 23 -7.95 7.70 -22.86
N PRO A 24 -8.00 8.88 -22.25
CA PRO A 24 -8.38 9.00 -20.86
C PRO A 24 -9.79 8.40 -20.69
N ILE A 25 -9.91 7.38 -19.85
CA ILE A 25 -11.19 6.82 -19.49
C ILE A 25 -11.93 7.89 -18.70
N THR A 26 -13.08 8.35 -19.22
CA THR A 26 -13.89 9.36 -18.53
C THR A 26 -14.63 8.76 -17.34
N GLU A 27 -14.97 9.61 -16.37
CA GLU A 27 -15.74 9.17 -15.20
C GLU A 27 -17.11 8.62 -15.63
N GLU A 28 -17.77 9.22 -16.64
CA GLU A 28 -19.03 8.73 -17.19
C GLU A 28 -18.91 7.29 -17.69
N LYS A 29 -17.82 6.96 -18.39
CA LYS A 29 -17.58 5.60 -18.87
C LYS A 29 -17.39 4.62 -17.72
N ILE A 30 -16.68 5.03 -16.66
CA ILE A 30 -16.53 4.20 -15.46
C ILE A 30 -17.88 3.96 -14.78
N LEU A 31 -18.69 5.00 -14.62
CA LEU A 31 -20.04 4.89 -14.02
C LEU A 31 -20.94 3.96 -14.84
N GLN A 32 -20.86 4.04 -16.17
CA GLN A 32 -21.61 3.15 -17.05
C GLN A 32 -21.15 1.70 -16.90
N ASN A 33 -19.84 1.44 -16.93
CA ASN A 33 -19.30 0.09 -16.74
C ASN A 33 -19.72 -0.50 -15.39
N LEU A 34 -19.78 0.31 -14.33
CA LEU A 34 -20.23 -0.15 -13.01
C LEU A 34 -21.71 -0.53 -13.01
N ARG A 35 -22.59 0.18 -13.76
CA ARG A 35 -23.99 -0.24 -13.93
C ARG A 35 -24.08 -1.58 -14.66
N GLU A 36 -23.28 -1.76 -15.71
CA GLU A 36 -23.22 -3.03 -16.45
C GLU A 36 -22.74 -4.19 -15.57
N ILE A 37 -21.76 -3.95 -14.68
CA ILE A 37 -21.31 -4.94 -13.69
C ILE A 37 -22.44 -5.29 -12.72
N LEU A 38 -23.21 -4.31 -12.22
CA LEU A 38 -24.33 -4.56 -11.33
C LEU A 38 -25.40 -5.42 -12.01
N ALA A 39 -25.71 -5.15 -13.28
CA ALA A 39 -26.62 -6.00 -14.07
C ALA A 39 -26.04 -7.40 -14.31
N TYR A 40 -24.74 -7.51 -14.61
CA TYR A 40 -24.06 -8.79 -14.84
C TYR A 40 -24.10 -9.71 -13.62
N ILE A 41 -23.98 -9.16 -12.41
CA ILE A 41 -24.09 -9.96 -11.17
C ILE A 41 -25.53 -10.34 -10.81
N GLY A 42 -26.52 -9.90 -11.60
CA GLY A 42 -27.91 -10.31 -11.49
C GLY A 42 -28.82 -9.36 -10.70
N ASP A 43 -28.40 -8.12 -10.44
CA ASP A 43 -29.24 -7.12 -9.76
C ASP A 43 -29.70 -6.02 -10.74
N ASP A 44 -30.78 -5.31 -10.41
CA ASP A 44 -31.31 -4.19 -11.20
C ASP A 44 -30.56 -2.89 -10.82
N PRO A 45 -29.69 -2.36 -11.69
CA PRO A 45 -28.96 -1.12 -11.42
C PRO A 45 -29.87 0.12 -11.34
N ALA A 46 -31.14 0.02 -11.79
CA ALA A 46 -32.11 1.12 -11.75
C ALA A 46 -32.93 1.15 -10.44
N ARG A 47 -32.88 0.11 -9.60
CA ARG A 47 -33.58 0.14 -8.32
C ARG A 47 -33.01 1.22 -7.39
N GLU A 48 -33.85 1.81 -6.58
CA GLU A 48 -33.55 2.97 -5.71
C GLU A 48 -32.23 2.80 -4.93
N GLY A 49 -32.00 1.63 -4.31
CA GLY A 49 -30.80 1.35 -3.52
C GLY A 49 -29.49 1.34 -4.31
N LEU A 50 -29.53 1.16 -5.64
CA LEU A 50 -28.35 1.06 -6.51
C LEU A 50 -28.09 2.28 -7.39
N LEU A 51 -29.03 3.21 -7.51
CA LEU A 51 -28.90 4.39 -8.37
C LEU A 51 -27.60 5.17 -8.16
N GLU A 52 -27.21 5.38 -6.91
CA GLU A 52 -26.01 6.12 -6.54
C GLU A 52 -24.78 5.22 -6.32
N THR A 53 -24.92 3.90 -6.40
CA THR A 53 -23.83 2.94 -6.11
C THR A 53 -22.62 3.16 -7.00
N PRO A 54 -22.71 3.36 -8.33
CA PRO A 54 -21.56 3.64 -9.16
C PRO A 54 -20.74 4.84 -8.68
N LYS A 55 -21.39 5.95 -8.33
CA LYS A 55 -20.71 7.14 -7.81
C LYS A 55 -20.07 6.89 -6.45
N ARG A 56 -20.75 6.14 -5.57
CA ARG A 56 -20.21 5.77 -4.25
C ARG A 56 -18.95 4.90 -4.39
N ILE A 57 -18.94 3.96 -5.34
CA ILE A 57 -17.79 3.11 -5.64
C ILE A 57 -16.61 3.99 -6.10
N VAL A 58 -16.78 4.84 -7.10
CA VAL A 58 -15.72 5.72 -7.61
C VAL A 58 -15.17 6.62 -6.51
N ARG A 59 -16.03 7.19 -5.68
CA ARG A 59 -15.61 8.00 -4.52
C ARG A 59 -14.80 7.18 -3.51
N SER A 60 -15.20 5.96 -3.22
CA SER A 60 -14.47 5.08 -2.27
C SER A 60 -13.07 4.73 -2.77
N TRP A 61 -12.86 4.61 -4.08
CA TRP A 61 -11.56 4.33 -4.68
C TRP A 61 -10.52 5.41 -4.41
N GLN A 62 -10.94 6.66 -4.24
CA GLN A 62 -10.02 7.75 -3.86
C GLN A 62 -9.31 7.45 -2.53
N LYS A 63 -10.00 6.80 -1.59
CA LYS A 63 -9.43 6.37 -0.32
C LYS A 63 -8.73 5.00 -0.45
N LEU A 64 -9.40 4.02 -1.05
CA LEU A 64 -8.89 2.65 -1.15
C LEU A 64 -7.60 2.57 -1.96
N PHE A 65 -7.44 3.42 -2.98
CA PHE A 65 -6.29 3.45 -3.87
C PHE A 65 -5.48 4.76 -3.78
N GLY A 66 -5.68 5.52 -2.71
CA GLY A 66 -4.98 6.79 -2.48
C GLY A 66 -3.46 6.65 -2.39
N GLY A 67 -2.97 5.47 -2.00
CA GLY A 67 -1.55 5.16 -1.93
C GLY A 67 -0.79 5.28 -3.25
N TYR A 68 -1.47 5.15 -4.41
CA TYR A 68 -0.84 5.39 -5.72
C TYR A 68 -0.44 6.86 -5.94
N LYS A 69 -1.08 7.79 -5.23
CA LYS A 69 -0.78 9.23 -5.28
C LYS A 69 0.23 9.66 -4.23
N MET A 70 0.65 8.75 -3.34
CA MET A 70 1.58 9.02 -2.24
C MET A 70 2.95 8.44 -2.56
N LYS A 71 3.99 9.17 -2.17
CA LYS A 71 5.38 8.68 -2.24
C LYS A 71 5.84 8.33 -0.82
N PRO A 72 6.50 7.17 -0.62
CA PRO A 72 7.04 6.79 0.69
C PRO A 72 7.94 7.86 1.30
N GLN A 73 8.74 8.52 0.48
CA GLN A 73 9.67 9.56 0.89
C GLN A 73 8.98 10.78 1.52
N ASP A 74 7.74 11.08 1.13
CA ASP A 74 6.98 12.21 1.66
C ASP A 74 6.53 11.96 3.10
N VAL A 75 6.42 10.69 3.52
CA VAL A 75 5.99 10.31 4.87
C VAL A 75 7.15 9.95 5.79
N LEU A 76 8.30 9.53 5.24
CA LEU A 76 9.46 9.11 5.99
C LEU A 76 10.36 10.32 6.31
N LYS A 77 10.22 10.86 7.52
CA LYS A 77 11.10 11.90 8.05
C LYS A 77 11.99 11.30 9.13
N THR A 78 13.30 11.38 8.92
CA THR A 78 14.31 10.86 9.84
C THR A 78 14.81 11.94 10.77
N PHE A 79 15.26 11.53 11.96
CA PHE A 79 15.88 12.37 12.97
C PHE A 79 17.21 11.74 13.39
N THR A 80 18.21 12.57 13.67
CA THR A 80 19.48 12.17 14.27
C THR A 80 19.47 12.39 15.79
N GLU A 81 18.76 13.42 16.23
CA GLU A 81 18.54 13.70 17.65
C GLU A 81 17.64 12.62 18.25
N GLY A 82 18.04 12.07 19.41
CA GLY A 82 17.30 10.95 20.03
C GLY A 82 17.58 9.58 19.40
N SER A 83 18.62 9.45 18.57
CA SER A 83 19.09 8.14 18.08
C SER A 83 19.44 7.23 19.27
N CYS A 84 18.95 5.99 19.23
CA CYS A 84 19.25 4.94 20.20
C CYS A 84 19.98 3.79 19.48
N GLU A 85 20.72 2.99 20.25
CA GLU A 85 21.37 1.77 19.76
C GLU A 85 20.48 0.53 19.92
N GLU A 86 19.30 0.71 20.52
CA GLU A 86 18.34 -0.36 20.76
C GLU A 86 17.37 -0.51 19.58
N MET A 87 16.82 -1.72 19.46
CA MET A 87 15.80 -2.00 18.43
C MET A 87 14.53 -1.19 18.69
N VAL A 88 14.10 -0.43 17.68
CA VAL A 88 12.81 0.25 17.67
C VAL A 88 11.77 -0.71 17.10
N VAL A 89 10.69 -0.95 17.87
CA VAL A 89 9.62 -1.87 17.47
C VAL A 89 8.27 -1.18 17.59
N LEU A 90 7.47 -1.24 16.53
CA LEU A 90 6.05 -0.88 16.53
C LEU A 90 5.24 -2.11 16.12
N LYS A 91 4.37 -2.56 17.03
CA LYS A 91 3.56 -3.76 16.84
C LYS A 91 2.12 -3.40 16.47
N ASP A 92 1.46 -4.38 15.85
CA ASP A 92 0.02 -4.43 15.65
C ASP A 92 -0.54 -3.20 14.90
N ILE A 93 0.18 -2.73 13.89
CA ILE A 93 -0.29 -1.70 12.98
C ILE A 93 -1.40 -2.31 12.13
N GLU A 94 -2.63 -1.93 12.37
CA GLU A 94 -3.76 -2.37 11.55
C GLU A 94 -3.64 -1.84 10.12
N PHE A 95 -3.96 -2.68 9.15
CA PHE A 95 -4.04 -2.28 7.75
C PHE A 95 -5.24 -2.89 7.04
N TYR A 96 -5.70 -2.18 6.03
CA TYR A 96 -6.76 -2.59 5.11
C TYR A 96 -6.26 -2.39 3.69
N SER A 97 -6.34 -3.43 2.87
CA SER A 97 -5.82 -3.43 1.50
C SER A 97 -6.80 -4.12 0.55
N THR A 98 -6.48 -4.09 -0.74
CA THR A 98 -7.26 -4.75 -1.79
C THR A 98 -6.35 -5.72 -2.54
N CYS A 99 -6.78 -6.98 -2.58
CA CYS A 99 -6.06 -8.05 -3.29
C CYS A 99 -5.96 -7.73 -4.78
N GLU A 100 -4.75 -7.78 -5.36
CA GLU A 100 -4.54 -7.48 -6.78
C GLU A 100 -5.12 -8.55 -7.71
N HIS A 101 -5.30 -9.78 -7.22
CA HIS A 101 -5.83 -10.89 -8.03
C HIS A 101 -7.36 -10.91 -8.15
N HIS A 102 -8.06 -10.50 -7.09
CA HIS A 102 -9.50 -10.67 -6.99
C HIS A 102 -10.27 -9.37 -6.75
N LEU A 103 -9.57 -8.24 -6.54
CA LEU A 103 -10.14 -6.96 -6.09
C LEU A 103 -10.93 -7.05 -4.78
N GLN A 104 -10.71 -8.12 -4.01
CA GLN A 104 -11.35 -8.32 -2.71
C GLN A 104 -10.55 -7.66 -1.59
N PRO A 105 -11.20 -7.14 -0.55
CA PRO A 105 -10.51 -6.58 0.61
C PRO A 105 -9.80 -7.70 1.39
N PHE A 106 -8.62 -7.36 1.91
CA PHE A 106 -7.97 -8.13 2.95
C PHE A 106 -7.38 -7.17 4.00
N PHE A 107 -7.25 -7.66 5.22
CA PHE A 107 -6.81 -6.84 6.34
C PHE A 107 -6.04 -7.70 7.33
N GLY A 108 -5.34 -7.04 8.24
CA GLY A 108 -4.55 -7.70 9.26
C GLY A 108 -3.75 -6.69 10.07
N THR A 109 -2.68 -7.19 10.70
CA THR A 109 -1.72 -6.37 11.43
C THR A 109 -0.32 -6.57 10.89
N ILE A 110 0.50 -5.51 10.95
CA ILE A 110 1.91 -5.51 10.60
C ILE A 110 2.70 -5.05 11.82
N SER A 111 3.75 -5.78 12.16
CA SER A 111 4.75 -5.35 13.14
C SER A 111 6.04 -5.02 12.43
N ILE A 112 6.63 -3.88 12.77
CA ILE A 112 7.88 -3.38 12.18
C ILE A 112 8.90 -3.23 13.29
N GLY A 113 10.07 -3.87 13.12
CA GLY A 113 11.23 -3.69 13.97
C GLY A 113 12.44 -3.31 13.13
N TYR A 114 13.25 -2.38 13.59
CA TYR A 114 14.53 -2.04 12.96
C TYR A 114 15.58 -1.66 14.00
N LEU A 115 16.84 -1.93 13.70
CA LEU A 115 17.97 -1.54 14.52
C LEU A 115 18.60 -0.27 13.94
N PRO A 116 18.47 0.89 14.59
CA PRO A 116 18.94 2.17 14.05
C PRO A 116 20.45 2.20 13.80
N LYS A 117 20.85 3.00 12.81
CA LYS A 117 22.26 3.35 12.54
C LYS A 117 22.39 4.87 12.51
N GLY A 118 22.33 5.49 13.69
CA GLY A 118 22.48 6.94 13.85
C GLY A 118 21.27 7.77 13.40
N ARG A 119 20.21 7.15 12.86
CA ARG A 119 18.97 7.83 12.47
C ARG A 119 17.76 7.02 12.89
N VAL A 120 16.72 7.71 13.35
CA VAL A 120 15.45 7.11 13.74
C VAL A 120 14.28 7.76 13.01
N LEU A 121 13.16 7.04 12.93
CA LEU A 121 11.89 7.55 12.43
C LEU A 121 10.95 7.81 13.60
N GLY A 122 10.15 8.84 13.50
CA GLY A 122 9.01 8.97 14.40
C GLY A 122 8.05 7.77 14.23
N ILE A 123 7.59 7.17 15.32
CA ILE A 123 6.76 5.94 15.32
C ILE A 123 5.54 6.06 14.40
N SER A 124 4.89 7.23 14.40
CA SER A 124 3.74 7.49 13.50
C SER A 124 4.08 7.42 12.01
N LYS A 125 5.37 7.52 11.63
CA LYS A 125 5.79 7.42 10.22
C LYS A 125 5.79 5.98 9.73
N LEU A 126 6.05 5.02 10.62
CA LEU A 126 5.94 3.59 10.32
C LEU A 126 4.49 3.22 9.93
N ALA A 127 3.52 3.65 10.73
CA ALA A 127 2.11 3.42 10.42
C ALA A 127 1.68 4.11 9.10
N ARG A 128 2.17 5.33 8.84
CA ARG A 128 1.89 6.03 7.58
C ARG A 128 2.52 5.34 6.37
N LEU A 129 3.70 4.75 6.52
CA LEU A 129 4.34 3.97 5.45
C LEU A 129 3.50 2.74 5.11
N VAL A 130 2.97 2.04 6.11
CA VAL A 130 2.03 0.93 5.91
C VAL A 130 0.82 1.39 5.09
N GLU A 131 0.19 2.52 5.45
CA GLU A 131 -0.93 3.10 4.71
C GLU A 131 -0.59 3.44 3.25
N VAL A 132 0.60 3.99 2.96
CA VAL A 132 1.04 4.29 1.59
C VAL A 132 1.01 3.06 0.70
N TYR A 133 1.43 1.91 1.21
CA TYR A 133 1.48 0.68 0.43
C TYR A 133 0.18 -0.13 0.52
N ALA A 134 -0.48 -0.16 1.67
CA ALA A 134 -1.74 -0.88 1.84
C ALA A 134 -2.87 -0.29 0.98
N ARG A 135 -2.88 1.03 0.74
CA ARG A 135 -3.86 1.71 -0.13
C ARG A 135 -3.55 1.57 -1.62
N ARG A 136 -3.16 0.37 -2.05
CA ARG A 136 -2.88 -0.03 -3.43
C ARG A 136 -3.43 -1.43 -3.68
N LEU A 137 -3.38 -1.88 -4.92
CA LEU A 137 -3.58 -3.30 -5.22
C LEU A 137 -2.35 -4.10 -4.75
N GLN A 138 -2.55 -5.05 -3.85
CA GLN A 138 -1.47 -5.74 -3.14
C GLN A 138 -1.67 -7.25 -3.03
N ILE A 139 -0.57 -7.91 -2.76
CA ILE A 139 -0.49 -9.21 -2.10
C ILE A 139 0.37 -9.04 -0.84
N GLN A 140 0.22 -9.93 0.12
CA GLN A 140 0.91 -9.82 1.41
C GLN A 140 2.43 -9.72 1.24
N GLU A 141 3.02 -10.58 0.43
CA GLU A 141 4.47 -10.66 0.19
C GLU A 141 5.02 -9.36 -0.39
N LYS A 142 4.31 -8.79 -1.38
CA LYS A 142 4.69 -7.52 -2.02
C LYS A 142 4.56 -6.35 -1.06
N LEU A 143 3.49 -6.32 -0.26
CA LEU A 143 3.27 -5.27 0.74
C LEU A 143 4.42 -5.24 1.76
N VAL A 144 4.78 -6.41 2.31
CA VAL A 144 5.85 -6.54 3.29
C VAL A 144 7.21 -6.15 2.69
N ALA A 145 7.52 -6.64 1.48
CA ALA A 145 8.77 -6.32 0.80
C ALA A 145 8.91 -4.81 0.54
N GLN A 146 7.87 -4.16 0.03
CA GLN A 146 7.89 -2.72 -0.27
C GLN A 146 8.07 -1.86 0.98
N ILE A 147 7.47 -2.24 2.11
CA ILE A 147 7.65 -1.56 3.39
C ILE A 147 9.11 -1.71 3.86
N ALA A 148 9.63 -2.94 3.84
CA ALA A 148 11.01 -3.22 4.27
C ALA A 148 12.04 -2.48 3.40
N ASP A 149 11.90 -2.54 2.08
CA ASP A 149 12.79 -1.87 1.13
C ASP A 149 12.82 -0.35 1.37
N SER A 150 11.66 0.27 1.57
CA SER A 150 11.58 1.71 1.86
C SER A 150 12.27 2.11 3.16
N LEU A 151 12.19 1.26 4.18
CA LEU A 151 12.89 1.48 5.45
C LEU A 151 14.41 1.33 5.26
N MET A 152 14.84 0.29 4.55
CA MET A 152 16.25 0.06 4.25
C MET A 152 16.86 1.20 3.43
N GLU A 153 16.15 1.69 2.40
CA GLU A 153 16.61 2.81 1.58
C GLU A 153 16.71 4.12 2.36
N THR A 154 15.72 4.40 3.23
CA THR A 154 15.63 5.71 3.92
C THR A 154 16.50 5.78 5.17
N LEU A 155 16.47 4.74 6.01
CA LEU A 155 17.18 4.72 7.30
C LEU A 155 18.58 4.16 7.20
N GLN A 156 18.80 3.22 6.26
CA GLN A 156 20.04 2.43 6.20
C GLN A 156 20.37 1.80 7.57
N PRO A 157 19.43 1.12 8.23
CA PRO A 157 19.61 0.56 9.54
C PRO A 157 20.59 -0.62 9.50
N TYR A 158 20.97 -1.14 10.66
CA TYR A 158 21.77 -2.38 10.72
C TYR A 158 20.94 -3.63 10.31
N GLY A 159 19.64 -3.61 10.48
CA GLY A 159 18.70 -4.65 10.13
C GLY A 159 17.27 -4.25 10.47
#